data_8d258d32135714ec35f0e6490b71eb1b
#
_entry.id   8d258d32135714ec35f0e6490b71eb1b
#
_cell.length_a   1.000
_cell.length_b   1.000
_cell.length_c   1.000
_cell.angle_alpha   90.00
_cell.angle_beta   90.00
_cell.angle_gamma   90.00
#
_symmetry.space_group_name_H-M   'P 1'
#
loop_
_entity.id
_entity.type
_entity.pdbx_description
1 polymer ?
#
loop_
_entity_poly.entity_id
_entity_poly.type
_entity_poly.pdbx_seq_one_letter_code
_entity_poly.pdbx_strand_id
1 'polypeptide(L)'
;MPKYPFSPPVLDAMPEELAELYRGLEDTLLTEICSRLKLRDEPNEVTVQDIKALRSHGVDLKEIEKAIRQTTGISEKKLNELIDDVVERNQKYYTEGIDLARATQPDVLVDATTIDAIKRQTQDAFRNITASMGFLVDAGRTMLPPAKAYQWALDAATVKVESGAISYGQAIKEAVRELASGGLRVVDYESGHRDHVDVAARRAVMTGVSQLCSKYTEQAAEYLETPYYEVSAHAGARDVPGRSPWSSHKEWQGKVYSTRSGDIYPNIYEVCGLGAVDGLEGVNCRHRRNVWVEGVSERTYTDEQLDHIDDGLGCTFEGKTYTAYEATQEQRKVERTIRKLKREKTAYNAAGLTDEEQAVNIKLRRLNAKYKAFSKAAGLPEQRERMKVLY
;
A
#
# COMPACT_ATOMS: atom_id res chain seq x y z
N MET A 1 -21.27 -11.22 19.79
CA MET A 1 -19.83 -11.06 19.45
C MET A 1 -19.67 -10.42 18.08
N PRO A 2 -18.61 -9.66 17.79
CA PRO A 2 -18.28 -9.32 16.41
C PRO A 2 -18.08 -10.64 15.64
N LYS A 3 -18.64 -10.72 14.43
CA LYS A 3 -18.61 -11.96 13.62
C LYS A 3 -17.20 -12.36 13.13
N TYR A 4 -16.21 -11.44 13.24
CA TYR A 4 -14.80 -11.67 12.93
C TYR A 4 -13.91 -10.84 13.86
N PRO A 5 -12.67 -11.26 14.19
CA PRO A 5 -11.74 -10.42 14.95
C PRO A 5 -11.44 -9.10 14.24
N PHE A 6 -11.43 -9.14 12.91
CA PHE A 6 -11.24 -7.96 12.06
C PHE A 6 -12.15 -8.03 10.84
N SER A 7 -12.99 -7.02 10.65
CA SER A 7 -13.75 -6.87 9.41
C SER A 7 -12.84 -6.44 8.25
N PRO A 8 -13.19 -6.73 6.98
CA PRO A 8 -12.40 -6.30 5.82
C PRO A 8 -12.05 -4.82 5.78
N PRO A 9 -12.94 -3.86 6.15
CA PRO A 9 -12.56 -2.45 6.25
C PRO A 9 -11.51 -2.13 7.31
N VAL A 10 -11.55 -2.81 8.47
CA VAL A 10 -10.55 -2.64 9.54
C VAL A 10 -9.19 -3.14 9.08
N LEU A 11 -9.13 -4.32 8.45
CA LEU A 11 -7.89 -4.85 7.88
C LEU A 11 -7.30 -3.92 6.80
N ASP A 12 -8.15 -3.31 5.97
CA ASP A 12 -7.71 -2.37 4.92
C ASP A 12 -7.12 -1.08 5.51
N ALA A 13 -7.56 -0.67 6.69
CA ALA A 13 -7.08 0.54 7.37
C ALA A 13 -5.79 0.33 8.18
N MET A 14 -5.53 -0.87 8.69
CA MET A 14 -4.39 -1.15 9.58
C MET A 14 -3.01 -0.68 9.08
N PRO A 15 -2.65 -0.85 7.80
CA PRO A 15 -1.33 -0.45 7.33
C PRO A 15 -1.21 1.04 7.05
N GLU A 16 -2.28 1.84 7.17
CA GLU A 16 -2.30 3.22 6.68
C GLU A 16 -1.32 4.12 7.43
N GLU A 17 -1.22 3.97 8.74
CA GLU A 17 -0.30 4.77 9.57
C GLU A 17 1.17 4.52 9.20
N LEU A 18 1.55 3.27 8.98
CA LEU A 18 2.90 2.91 8.53
C LEU A 18 3.16 3.38 7.09
N ALA A 19 2.19 3.24 6.19
CA ALA A 19 2.30 3.76 4.84
C ALA A 19 2.45 5.30 4.82
N GLU A 20 1.75 6.02 5.71
CA GLU A 20 1.85 7.48 5.86
C GLU A 20 3.25 7.91 6.30
N LEU A 21 3.91 7.18 7.21
CA LEU A 21 5.28 7.46 7.62
C LEU A 21 6.25 7.42 6.43
N TYR A 22 6.13 6.43 5.57
CA TYR A 22 6.99 6.32 4.39
C TYR A 22 6.65 7.34 3.28
N ARG A 23 5.39 7.78 3.18
CA ARG A 23 5.05 8.93 2.34
C ARG A 23 5.70 10.21 2.87
N GLY A 24 5.67 10.43 4.18
CA GLY A 24 6.35 11.55 4.83
C GLY A 24 7.86 11.52 4.61
N LEU A 25 8.48 10.34 4.67
CA LEU A 25 9.89 10.18 4.33
C LEU A 25 10.17 10.57 2.87
N GLU A 26 9.36 10.10 1.90
CA GLU A 26 9.50 10.48 0.49
C GLU A 26 9.44 11.99 0.31
N ASP A 27 8.48 12.66 0.93
CA ASP A 27 8.32 14.12 0.85
C ASP A 27 9.51 14.87 1.47
N THR A 28 10.00 14.41 2.63
CA THR A 28 11.19 14.97 3.28
C THR A 28 12.42 14.85 2.39
N LEU A 29 12.68 13.68 1.84
CA LEU A 29 13.83 13.45 0.97
C LEU A 29 13.74 14.25 -0.34
N LEU A 30 12.55 14.35 -0.94
CA LEU A 30 12.34 15.19 -2.12
C LEU A 30 12.59 16.67 -1.80
N THR A 31 12.07 17.16 -0.68
CA THR A 31 12.26 18.54 -0.23
C THR A 31 13.74 18.83 -0.02
N GLU A 32 14.47 17.96 0.70
CA GLU A 32 15.90 18.12 0.95
C GLU A 32 16.72 18.14 -0.34
N ILE A 33 16.45 17.25 -1.27
CA ILE A 33 17.16 17.19 -2.55
C ILE A 33 16.81 18.39 -3.43
N CYS A 34 15.52 18.70 -3.60
CA CYS A 34 15.07 19.73 -4.53
C CYS A 34 15.37 21.16 -4.04
N SER A 35 15.34 21.43 -2.71
CA SER A 35 15.70 22.73 -2.17
C SER A 35 17.16 23.12 -2.46
N ARG A 36 18.03 22.14 -2.60
CA ARG A 36 19.44 22.33 -2.94
C ARG A 36 19.69 22.52 -4.43
N LEU A 37 18.69 22.15 -5.26
CA LEU A 37 18.68 22.43 -6.69
C LEU A 37 18.05 23.79 -7.03
N LYS A 38 17.67 24.57 -5.99
CA LYS A 38 17.02 25.86 -6.15
C LYS A 38 17.88 26.80 -7.01
N LEU A 39 17.25 27.41 -8.03
CA LEU A 39 17.86 28.46 -8.84
C LEU A 39 18.14 29.67 -7.95
N ARG A 40 19.35 30.23 -8.03
CA ARG A 40 19.63 31.56 -7.50
C ARG A 40 18.88 32.59 -8.34
N ASP A 41 18.48 33.70 -7.73
CA ASP A 41 17.52 34.67 -8.28
C ASP A 41 17.93 35.38 -9.59
N GLU A 42 19.05 35.05 -10.23
CA GLU A 42 19.46 35.62 -11.51
C GLU A 42 19.59 34.57 -12.62
N PRO A 43 18.61 34.51 -13.54
CA PRO A 43 18.57 33.47 -14.57
C PRO A 43 19.61 33.65 -15.72
N ASN A 44 20.34 34.74 -15.79
CA ASN A 44 21.11 35.07 -16.98
C ASN A 44 22.60 34.73 -16.97
N GLU A 45 23.19 34.33 -15.85
CA GLU A 45 24.64 34.06 -15.76
C GLU A 45 25.02 32.83 -14.89
N VAL A 46 24.15 31.82 -14.76
CA VAL A 46 24.56 30.58 -14.08
C VAL A 46 25.54 29.84 -14.98
N THR A 47 26.80 29.88 -14.60
CA THR A 47 27.90 29.25 -15.33
C THR A 47 28.06 27.78 -14.90
N VAL A 48 28.77 27.01 -15.74
CA VAL A 48 29.27 25.67 -15.37
C VAL A 48 30.04 25.67 -14.03
N GLN A 49 30.65 26.81 -13.66
CA GLN A 49 31.34 26.98 -12.38
C GLN A 49 30.38 26.97 -11.20
N ASP A 50 29.17 27.54 -11.32
CA ASP A 50 28.17 27.50 -10.25
C ASP A 50 27.62 26.09 -10.04
N ILE A 51 27.50 25.29 -11.09
CA ILE A 51 27.14 23.88 -10.99
C ILE A 51 28.25 23.11 -10.28
N LYS A 52 29.53 23.38 -10.61
CA LYS A 52 30.69 22.79 -9.94
C LYS A 52 30.77 23.20 -8.47
N ALA A 53 30.41 24.44 -8.14
CA ALA A 53 30.33 24.91 -6.75
C ALA A 53 29.21 24.21 -5.98
N LEU A 54 28.00 24.04 -6.56
CA LEU A 54 26.94 23.25 -5.96
C LEU A 54 27.36 21.78 -5.75
N ARG A 55 28.12 21.24 -6.70
CA ARG A 55 28.69 19.89 -6.61
C ARG A 55 29.72 19.75 -5.50
N SER A 56 30.56 20.77 -5.27
CA SER A 56 31.59 20.77 -4.23
C SER A 56 31.04 20.96 -2.82
N HIS A 57 29.87 21.60 -2.66
CA HIS A 57 29.22 21.80 -1.36
C HIS A 57 28.55 20.56 -0.80
N GLY A 58 28.55 19.44 -1.53
CA GLY A 58 28.05 18.14 -1.09
C GLY A 58 26.67 18.19 -0.42
N VAL A 59 25.84 17.21 -0.65
CA VAL A 59 24.68 17.02 0.22
C VAL A 59 25.20 16.72 1.61
N ASP A 60 24.80 17.47 2.63
CA ASP A 60 24.96 16.98 3.98
C ASP A 60 24.04 15.77 4.13
N LEU A 61 24.64 14.59 3.85
CA LEU A 61 23.97 13.30 3.89
C LEU A 61 23.35 13.03 5.27
N LYS A 62 23.78 13.77 6.29
CA LYS A 62 23.31 13.60 7.67
C LYS A 62 21.81 13.83 7.83
N GLU A 63 21.23 14.84 7.17
CA GLU A 63 19.77 15.05 7.27
C GLU A 63 18.99 13.97 6.54
N ILE A 64 19.46 13.51 5.38
CA ILE A 64 18.88 12.36 4.67
C ILE A 64 18.97 11.09 5.55
N GLU A 65 20.15 10.77 6.06
CA GLU A 65 20.35 9.62 6.93
C GLU A 65 19.55 9.69 8.23
N LYS A 66 19.45 10.91 8.80
CA LYS A 66 18.66 11.18 9.99
C LYS A 66 17.17 10.93 9.74
N ALA A 67 16.61 11.45 8.64
CA ALA A 67 15.23 11.24 8.27
C ALA A 67 14.92 9.74 8.07
N ILE A 68 15.79 9.01 7.38
CA ILE A 68 15.66 7.56 7.20
C ILE A 68 15.68 6.84 8.54
N ARG A 69 16.67 7.12 9.40
CA ARG A 69 16.80 6.49 10.73
C ARG A 69 15.61 6.77 11.62
N GLN A 70 15.13 8.01 11.65
CA GLN A 70 13.95 8.38 12.45
C GLN A 70 12.69 7.65 11.97
N THR A 71 12.44 7.64 10.67
CA THR A 71 11.29 6.91 10.10
C THR A 71 11.38 5.41 10.39
N THR A 72 12.57 4.81 10.25
CA THR A 72 12.77 3.40 10.54
C THR A 72 12.48 3.08 12.01
N GLY A 73 13.03 3.85 12.94
CA GLY A 73 12.79 3.65 14.39
C GLY A 73 11.31 3.80 14.79
N ILE A 74 10.62 4.81 14.24
CA ILE A 74 9.19 4.99 14.47
C ILE A 74 8.39 3.84 13.85
N SER A 75 8.73 3.41 12.64
CA SER A 75 8.00 2.33 11.96
C SER A 75 8.18 0.98 12.66
N GLU A 76 9.36 0.67 13.19
CA GLU A 76 9.60 -0.54 13.98
C GLU A 76 8.76 -0.57 15.26
N LYS A 77 8.69 0.55 15.98
CA LYS A 77 7.85 0.67 17.18
C LYS A 77 6.37 0.44 16.86
N LYS A 78 5.84 1.18 15.87
CA LYS A 78 4.43 1.08 15.46
C LYS A 78 4.07 -0.29 14.89
N LEU A 79 4.99 -0.93 14.18
CA LEU A 79 4.80 -2.30 13.70
C LEU A 79 4.67 -3.28 14.86
N ASN A 80 5.50 -3.16 15.88
CA ASN A 80 5.42 -4.01 17.07
C ASN A 80 4.09 -3.81 17.80
N GLU A 81 3.68 -2.58 18.04
CA GLU A 81 2.40 -2.24 18.67
C GLU A 81 1.21 -2.81 17.87
N LEU A 82 1.25 -2.70 16.53
CA LEU A 82 0.21 -3.27 15.67
C LEU A 82 0.16 -4.80 15.74
N ILE A 83 1.31 -5.47 15.71
CA ILE A 83 1.36 -6.93 15.79
C ILE A 83 0.84 -7.40 17.15
N ASP A 84 1.22 -6.74 18.23
CA ASP A 84 0.79 -7.07 19.58
C ASP A 84 -0.75 -6.89 19.72
N ASP A 85 -1.34 -5.81 19.17
CA ASP A 85 -2.80 -5.62 19.10
C ASP A 85 -3.49 -6.73 18.28
N VAL A 86 -2.91 -7.12 17.15
CA VAL A 86 -3.45 -8.20 16.30
C VAL A 86 -3.43 -9.55 17.05
N VAL A 87 -2.37 -9.83 17.76
CA VAL A 87 -2.23 -11.05 18.60
C VAL A 87 -3.30 -11.05 19.69
N GLU A 88 -3.41 -9.97 20.47
CA GLU A 88 -4.37 -9.84 21.57
C GLU A 88 -5.81 -10.04 21.10
N ARG A 89 -6.21 -9.35 20.02
CA ARG A 89 -7.57 -9.45 19.50
C ARG A 89 -7.92 -10.82 18.94
N ASN A 90 -6.98 -11.47 18.22
CA ASN A 90 -7.22 -12.83 17.74
C ASN A 90 -7.32 -13.81 18.90
N GLN A 91 -6.39 -13.77 19.88
CA GLN A 91 -6.42 -14.62 21.06
C GLN A 91 -7.77 -14.48 21.77
N LYS A 92 -8.17 -13.26 22.10
CA LYS A 92 -9.45 -12.98 22.76
C LYS A 92 -10.63 -13.52 21.98
N TYR A 93 -10.72 -13.20 20.68
CA TYR A 93 -11.85 -13.60 19.85
C TYR A 93 -12.03 -15.11 19.77
N TYR A 94 -10.93 -15.84 19.50
CA TYR A 94 -11.02 -17.29 19.35
C TYR A 94 -11.19 -18.01 20.69
N THR A 95 -10.59 -17.52 21.76
CA THR A 95 -10.78 -18.08 23.11
C THR A 95 -12.25 -17.96 23.54
N GLU A 96 -12.85 -16.77 23.38
CA GLU A 96 -14.28 -16.56 23.69
C GLU A 96 -15.20 -17.39 22.77
N GLY A 97 -14.83 -17.57 21.48
CA GLY A 97 -15.59 -18.42 20.54
C GLY A 97 -15.51 -19.92 20.88
N ILE A 98 -14.35 -20.38 21.31
CA ILE A 98 -14.12 -21.76 21.75
C ILE A 98 -14.91 -22.07 23.02
N ASP A 99 -14.96 -21.13 23.97
CA ASP A 99 -15.72 -21.24 25.22
C ASP A 99 -17.23 -21.46 24.98
N LEU A 100 -17.78 -20.79 23.94
CA LEU A 100 -19.16 -21.00 23.53
C LEU A 100 -19.44 -22.40 22.92
N ALA A 101 -18.42 -23.00 22.33
CA ALA A 101 -18.52 -24.29 21.65
C ALA A 101 -18.10 -25.48 22.55
N ARG A 102 -17.21 -25.26 23.53
CA ARG A 102 -16.62 -26.28 24.40
C ARG A 102 -16.39 -25.73 25.82
N ALA A 103 -16.47 -26.60 26.82
CA ALA A 103 -16.32 -26.22 28.23
C ALA A 103 -14.88 -25.87 28.66
N THR A 104 -13.87 -26.08 27.83
CA THR A 104 -12.46 -25.85 28.17
C THR A 104 -11.82 -24.89 27.20
N GLN A 105 -11.16 -23.84 27.68
CA GLN A 105 -10.43 -22.88 26.86
C GLN A 105 -8.93 -23.23 26.83
N PRO A 106 -8.24 -23.09 25.69
CA PRO A 106 -6.79 -23.13 25.70
C PRO A 106 -6.23 -21.81 26.26
N ASP A 107 -5.23 -21.88 27.15
CA ASP A 107 -4.54 -20.70 27.67
C ASP A 107 -3.85 -19.90 26.53
N VAL A 108 -3.30 -20.62 25.57
CA VAL A 108 -2.60 -20.07 24.40
C VAL A 108 -3.04 -20.84 23.17
N LEU A 109 -3.55 -20.14 22.15
CA LEU A 109 -3.97 -20.76 20.89
C LEU A 109 -2.83 -20.86 19.87
N VAL A 110 -1.99 -19.82 19.76
CA VAL A 110 -0.81 -19.80 18.90
C VAL A 110 0.42 -19.59 19.77
N ASP A 111 1.42 -20.45 19.64
CA ASP A 111 2.63 -20.39 20.45
C ASP A 111 3.49 -19.15 20.14
N ALA A 112 4.23 -18.68 21.15
CA ALA A 112 5.06 -17.49 21.06
C ALA A 112 6.14 -17.59 19.97
N THR A 113 6.66 -18.79 19.69
CA THR A 113 7.69 -19.01 18.67
C THR A 113 7.16 -18.72 17.27
N THR A 114 5.93 -19.14 17.00
CA THR A 114 5.22 -18.85 15.73
C THR A 114 4.95 -17.35 15.58
N ILE A 115 4.45 -16.69 16.64
CA ILE A 115 4.22 -15.25 16.66
C ILE A 115 5.51 -14.49 16.40
N ASP A 116 6.59 -14.83 17.11
CA ASP A 116 7.91 -14.22 16.96
C ASP A 116 8.52 -14.44 15.55
N ALA A 117 8.27 -15.59 14.93
CA ALA A 117 8.73 -15.85 13.57
C ALA A 117 8.05 -14.93 12.56
N ILE A 118 6.73 -14.76 12.64
CA ILE A 118 5.96 -13.85 11.76
C ILE A 118 6.36 -12.40 12.03
N LYS A 119 6.52 -12.02 13.30
CA LYS A 119 6.99 -10.68 13.69
C LYS A 119 8.35 -10.36 13.08
N ARG A 120 9.32 -11.26 13.20
CA ARG A 120 10.65 -11.12 12.60
C ARG A 120 10.60 -11.04 11.09
N GLN A 121 9.85 -11.90 10.42
CA GLN A 121 9.68 -11.86 8.96
C GLN A 121 9.12 -10.50 8.50
N THR A 122 8.15 -9.95 9.22
CA THR A 122 7.58 -8.65 8.90
C THR A 122 8.59 -7.52 9.13
N GLN A 123 9.35 -7.56 10.23
CA GLN A 123 10.43 -6.62 10.50
C GLN A 123 11.52 -6.68 9.43
N ASP A 124 11.89 -7.87 8.95
CA ASP A 124 12.88 -8.05 7.88
C ASP A 124 12.38 -7.45 6.55
N ALA A 125 11.08 -7.54 6.27
CA ALA A 125 10.51 -6.85 5.12
C ALA A 125 10.66 -5.32 5.23
N PHE A 126 10.50 -4.74 6.42
CA PHE A 126 10.75 -3.31 6.66
C PHE A 126 12.22 -2.93 6.57
N ARG A 127 13.13 -3.78 7.06
CA ARG A 127 14.58 -3.59 6.87
C ARG A 127 14.95 -3.61 5.39
N ASN A 128 14.36 -4.51 4.61
CA ASN A 128 14.55 -4.55 3.16
C ASN A 128 14.03 -3.27 2.49
N ILE A 129 12.87 -2.75 2.88
CA ILE A 129 12.36 -1.46 2.39
C ILE A 129 13.41 -0.37 2.59
N THR A 130 13.96 -0.26 3.80
CA THR A 130 14.97 0.75 4.14
C THR A 130 16.28 0.56 3.36
N ALA A 131 16.74 -0.68 3.20
CA ALA A 131 17.99 -0.99 2.53
C ALA A 131 17.95 -0.83 1.01
N SER A 132 16.78 -1.06 0.38
CA SER A 132 16.64 -1.06 -1.08
C SER A 132 15.97 0.19 -1.65
N MET A 133 15.59 1.17 -0.80
CA MET A 133 14.91 2.37 -1.28
C MET A 133 15.80 3.26 -2.15
N GLY A 134 15.22 3.82 -3.20
CA GLY A 134 15.89 4.75 -4.09
C GLY A 134 14.94 5.53 -4.98
N PHE A 135 15.41 6.66 -5.52
CA PHE A 135 14.67 7.41 -6.53
C PHE A 135 14.81 6.78 -7.90
N LEU A 136 13.70 6.68 -8.59
CA LEU A 136 13.65 6.15 -9.95
C LEU A 136 13.93 7.27 -10.96
N VAL A 137 14.97 7.13 -11.74
CA VAL A 137 15.47 8.12 -12.70
C VAL A 137 15.70 7.48 -14.09
N ASP A 138 16.17 8.25 -15.06
CA ASP A 138 16.44 7.81 -16.46
C ASP A 138 15.19 7.19 -17.11
N ALA A 139 14.07 7.91 -17.06
CA ALA A 139 12.78 7.42 -17.54
C ALA A 139 12.38 6.04 -16.97
N GLY A 140 12.72 5.81 -15.71
CA GLY A 140 12.38 4.57 -15.00
C GLY A 140 13.38 3.42 -15.17
N ARG A 141 14.55 3.66 -15.76
CA ARG A 141 15.56 2.61 -15.97
C ARG A 141 16.46 2.41 -14.76
N THR A 142 16.86 3.49 -14.10
CA THR A 142 17.85 3.49 -13.01
C THR A 142 17.20 3.83 -11.69
N MET A 143 17.59 3.13 -10.63
CA MET A 143 17.20 3.44 -9.27
C MET A 143 18.44 3.83 -8.47
N LEU A 144 18.39 5.02 -7.86
CA LEU A 144 19.51 5.59 -7.12
C LEU A 144 19.17 5.74 -5.64
N PRO A 145 20.04 5.31 -4.72
CA PRO A 145 19.89 5.65 -3.31
C PRO A 145 19.67 7.15 -3.11
N PRO A 146 18.88 7.59 -2.11
CA PRO A 146 18.54 8.99 -1.92
C PRO A 146 19.76 9.92 -1.92
N ALA A 147 20.85 9.49 -1.28
CA ALA A 147 22.11 10.24 -1.23
C ALA A 147 22.75 10.48 -2.61
N LYS A 148 22.54 9.59 -3.58
CA LYS A 148 23.09 9.72 -4.93
C LYS A 148 22.15 10.45 -5.90
N ALA A 149 20.87 10.56 -5.56
CA ALA A 149 19.89 11.18 -6.45
C ALA A 149 20.17 12.67 -6.69
N TYR A 150 20.65 13.39 -5.69
CA TYR A 150 21.09 14.80 -5.83
C TYR A 150 22.28 14.93 -6.78
N GLN A 151 23.32 14.11 -6.60
CA GLN A 151 24.51 14.13 -7.45
C GLN A 151 24.15 13.84 -8.91
N TRP A 152 23.29 12.82 -9.12
CA TRP A 152 22.78 12.50 -10.44
C TRP A 152 22.05 13.69 -11.10
N ALA A 153 21.20 14.40 -10.33
CA ALA A 153 20.45 15.55 -10.85
C ALA A 153 21.39 16.66 -11.33
N LEU A 154 22.48 16.94 -10.59
CA LEU A 154 23.51 17.91 -10.99
C LEU A 154 24.30 17.41 -12.22
N ASP A 155 24.70 16.14 -12.24
CA ASP A 155 25.46 15.56 -13.36
C ASP A 155 24.63 15.57 -14.65
N ALA A 156 23.36 15.17 -14.57
CA ALA A 156 22.44 15.20 -15.71
C ALA A 156 22.20 16.62 -16.22
N ALA A 157 22.06 17.60 -15.32
CA ALA A 157 21.93 19.01 -15.69
C ALA A 157 23.22 19.54 -16.35
N THR A 158 24.39 19.22 -15.77
CA THR A 158 25.70 19.63 -16.31
C THR A 158 25.89 19.16 -17.74
N VAL A 159 25.69 17.88 -18.02
CA VAL A 159 25.85 17.29 -19.36
C VAL A 159 24.95 17.98 -20.39
N LYS A 160 23.70 18.26 -20.05
CA LYS A 160 22.74 18.92 -20.93
C LYS A 160 23.11 20.38 -21.22
N VAL A 161 23.64 21.09 -20.24
CA VAL A 161 24.08 22.48 -20.38
C VAL A 161 25.40 22.55 -21.16
N GLU A 162 26.39 21.73 -20.83
CA GLU A 162 27.69 21.70 -21.54
C GLU A 162 27.55 21.29 -23.00
N SER A 163 26.57 20.44 -23.35
CA SER A 163 26.26 20.12 -24.74
C SER A 163 25.54 21.25 -25.53
N GLY A 164 25.17 22.34 -24.83
CA GLY A 164 24.40 23.44 -25.44
C GLY A 164 22.95 23.07 -25.77
N ALA A 165 22.47 21.91 -25.34
CA ALA A 165 21.13 21.43 -25.72
C ALA A 165 20.02 22.27 -25.07
N ILE A 166 20.19 22.66 -23.80
CA ILE A 166 19.20 23.41 -23.03
C ILE A 166 19.86 24.37 -22.03
N SER A 167 19.11 25.37 -21.54
CA SER A 167 19.56 26.26 -20.49
C SER A 167 19.68 25.54 -19.13
N TYR A 168 20.48 26.08 -18.21
CA TYR A 168 20.60 25.54 -16.87
C TYR A 168 19.24 25.44 -16.15
N GLY A 169 18.43 26.51 -16.20
CA GLY A 169 17.11 26.51 -15.60
C GLY A 169 16.21 25.37 -16.13
N GLN A 170 16.25 25.13 -17.44
CA GLN A 170 15.51 24.03 -18.05
C GLN A 170 16.06 22.66 -17.60
N ALA A 171 17.38 22.51 -17.50
CA ALA A 171 18.01 21.28 -17.04
C ALA A 171 17.63 20.92 -15.60
N ILE A 172 17.60 21.90 -14.69
CA ILE A 172 17.16 21.72 -13.30
C ILE A 172 15.66 21.37 -13.24
N LYS A 173 14.81 22.07 -14.01
CA LYS A 173 13.39 21.74 -14.08
C LYS A 173 13.14 20.28 -14.49
N GLU A 174 13.89 19.81 -15.49
CA GLU A 174 13.80 18.41 -15.95
C GLU A 174 14.26 17.42 -14.87
N ALA A 175 15.39 17.70 -14.20
CA ALA A 175 15.91 16.84 -13.13
C ALA A 175 14.92 16.76 -11.94
N VAL A 176 14.39 17.89 -11.49
CA VAL A 176 13.40 17.96 -10.41
C VAL A 176 12.13 17.20 -10.79
N ARG A 177 11.64 17.40 -12.01
CA ARG A 177 10.47 16.68 -12.53
C ARG A 177 10.69 15.17 -12.56
N GLU A 178 11.86 14.72 -12.95
CA GLU A 178 12.17 13.31 -13.06
C GLU A 178 12.21 12.65 -11.68
N LEU A 179 12.89 13.25 -10.71
CA LEU A 179 12.90 12.78 -9.32
C LEU A 179 11.49 12.68 -8.73
N ALA A 180 10.68 13.72 -8.88
CA ALA A 180 9.33 13.76 -8.36
C ALA A 180 8.38 12.78 -9.07
N SER A 181 8.51 12.63 -10.40
CA SER A 181 7.69 11.72 -11.19
C SER A 181 8.03 10.26 -10.91
N GLY A 182 9.31 9.91 -10.80
CA GLY A 182 9.79 8.58 -10.44
C GLY A 182 9.40 8.19 -9.01
N GLY A 183 9.58 9.12 -8.09
CA GLY A 183 9.35 8.96 -6.66
C GLY A 183 10.31 7.98 -5.99
N LEU A 184 10.14 7.83 -4.68
CA LEU A 184 10.91 6.89 -3.87
C LEU A 184 10.36 5.47 -4.03
N ARG A 185 11.21 4.56 -4.46
CA ARG A 185 10.87 3.17 -4.77
C ARG A 185 11.64 2.20 -3.91
N VAL A 186 11.13 0.98 -3.88
CA VAL A 186 11.76 -0.19 -3.25
C VAL A 186 11.83 -1.31 -4.27
N VAL A 187 12.90 -2.07 -4.27
CA VAL A 187 13.03 -3.27 -5.12
C VAL A 187 12.58 -4.50 -4.34
N ASP A 188 11.65 -5.22 -4.92
CA ASP A 188 11.36 -6.58 -4.52
C ASP A 188 12.46 -7.50 -5.08
N TYR A 189 13.25 -8.12 -4.20
CA TYR A 189 14.41 -8.90 -4.61
C TYR A 189 14.06 -10.18 -5.38
N GLU A 190 12.89 -10.76 -5.12
CA GLU A 190 12.48 -11.99 -5.80
C GLU A 190 11.99 -11.71 -7.22
N SER A 191 11.13 -10.71 -7.37
CA SER A 191 10.50 -10.40 -8.66
C SER A 191 11.20 -9.29 -9.44
N GLY A 192 12.11 -8.52 -8.81
CA GLY A 192 12.70 -7.31 -9.37
C GLY A 192 11.70 -6.16 -9.56
N HIS A 193 10.46 -6.32 -9.06
CA HIS A 193 9.43 -5.30 -9.16
C HIS A 193 9.76 -4.08 -8.30
N ARG A 194 9.43 -2.89 -8.79
CA ARG A 194 9.74 -1.62 -8.13
C ARG A 194 8.46 -0.93 -7.69
N ASP A 195 8.11 -1.10 -6.43
CA ASP A 195 6.96 -0.44 -5.83
C ASP A 195 7.31 0.94 -5.27
N HIS A 196 6.32 1.80 -5.12
CA HIS A 196 6.44 2.97 -4.24
C HIS A 196 6.67 2.51 -2.80
N VAL A 197 7.47 3.26 -2.06
CA VAL A 197 7.88 2.92 -0.69
C VAL A 197 6.68 2.71 0.24
N ASP A 198 5.64 3.53 0.13
CA ASP A 198 4.41 3.40 0.90
C ASP A 198 3.59 2.16 0.53
N VAL A 199 3.62 1.76 -0.74
CA VAL A 199 2.95 0.53 -1.22
C VAL A 199 3.67 -0.69 -0.68
N ALA A 200 5.01 -0.67 -0.68
CA ALA A 200 5.82 -1.74 -0.10
C ALA A 200 5.58 -1.89 1.42
N ALA A 201 5.56 -0.76 2.16
CA ALA A 201 5.26 -0.74 3.59
C ALA A 201 3.85 -1.30 3.88
N ARG A 202 2.84 -0.84 3.12
CA ARG A 202 1.48 -1.37 3.22
C ARG A 202 1.44 -2.89 2.99
N ARG A 203 2.14 -3.38 1.96
CA ARG A 203 2.19 -4.81 1.65
C ARG A 203 2.82 -5.61 2.77
N ALA A 204 3.94 -5.16 3.33
CA ALA A 204 4.63 -5.83 4.43
C ALA A 204 3.71 -6.00 5.65
N VAL A 205 3.00 -4.94 6.06
CA VAL A 205 2.02 -4.99 7.15
C VAL A 205 0.90 -5.97 6.84
N MET A 206 0.29 -5.85 5.65
CA MET A 206 -0.83 -6.71 5.26
C MET A 206 -0.45 -8.19 5.25
N THR A 207 0.76 -8.51 4.80
CA THR A 207 1.27 -9.90 4.81
C THR A 207 1.43 -10.42 6.23
N GLY A 208 2.09 -9.67 7.12
CA GLY A 208 2.29 -10.09 8.52
C GLY A 208 0.96 -10.26 9.27
N VAL A 209 0.05 -9.29 9.16
CA VAL A 209 -1.28 -9.37 9.77
C VAL A 209 -2.07 -10.56 9.21
N SER A 210 -2.02 -10.77 7.88
CA SER A 210 -2.68 -11.91 7.24
C SER A 210 -2.18 -13.24 7.79
N GLN A 211 -0.87 -13.42 7.88
CA GLN A 211 -0.25 -14.64 8.39
C GLN A 211 -0.65 -14.92 9.85
N LEU A 212 -0.64 -13.89 10.71
CA LEU A 212 -1.09 -14.03 12.10
C LEU A 212 -2.56 -14.45 12.18
N CYS A 213 -3.46 -13.74 11.50
CA CYS A 213 -4.88 -14.08 11.48
C CYS A 213 -5.11 -15.51 10.99
N SER A 214 -4.41 -15.92 9.91
CA SER A 214 -4.52 -17.29 9.36
C SER A 214 -4.05 -18.33 10.34
N LYS A 215 -2.96 -18.09 11.11
CA LYS A 215 -2.48 -19.02 12.13
C LYS A 215 -3.48 -19.20 13.26
N TYR A 216 -4.05 -18.11 13.76
CA TYR A 216 -5.10 -18.20 14.78
C TYR A 216 -6.33 -18.95 14.28
N THR A 217 -6.75 -18.70 13.05
CA THR A 217 -7.89 -19.42 12.44
C THR A 217 -7.60 -20.91 12.27
N GLU A 218 -6.39 -21.27 11.83
CA GLU A 218 -5.97 -22.68 11.68
C GLU A 218 -5.94 -23.41 13.02
N GLN A 219 -5.32 -22.83 14.03
CA GLN A 219 -5.23 -23.44 15.36
C GLN A 219 -6.61 -23.57 16.02
N ALA A 220 -7.48 -22.58 15.86
CA ALA A 220 -8.85 -22.65 16.36
C ALA A 220 -9.67 -23.77 15.65
N ALA A 221 -9.51 -23.93 14.34
CA ALA A 221 -10.16 -24.99 13.60
C ALA A 221 -9.66 -26.39 14.00
N GLU A 222 -8.34 -26.53 14.21
CA GLU A 222 -7.73 -27.76 14.71
C GLU A 222 -8.24 -28.08 16.12
N TYR A 223 -8.26 -27.11 17.03
CA TYR A 223 -8.78 -27.27 18.37
C TYR A 223 -10.25 -27.67 18.42
N LEU A 224 -11.08 -27.10 17.54
CA LEU A 224 -12.51 -27.40 17.38
C LEU A 224 -12.78 -28.64 16.52
N GLU A 225 -11.73 -29.26 15.99
CA GLU A 225 -11.81 -30.48 15.15
C GLU A 225 -12.72 -30.30 13.91
N THR A 226 -12.74 -29.08 13.33
CA THR A 226 -13.57 -28.77 12.18
C THR A 226 -12.74 -28.49 10.92
N PRO A 227 -13.12 -29.03 9.76
CA PRO A 227 -12.48 -28.70 8.48
C PRO A 227 -13.12 -27.49 7.79
N TYR A 228 -14.10 -26.83 8.43
CA TYR A 228 -14.97 -25.86 7.77
C TYR A 228 -14.59 -24.43 8.11
N TYR A 229 -14.73 -23.56 7.10
CA TYR A 229 -14.47 -22.13 7.21
C TYR A 229 -15.53 -21.31 6.48
N GLU A 230 -16.05 -20.26 7.10
CA GLU A 230 -16.79 -19.22 6.41
C GLU A 230 -15.82 -18.15 5.91
N VAL A 231 -15.95 -17.77 4.62
CA VAL A 231 -15.15 -16.71 4.03
C VAL A 231 -15.87 -15.37 4.20
N SER A 232 -15.16 -14.33 4.59
CA SER A 232 -15.73 -12.98 4.71
C SER A 232 -16.16 -12.41 3.36
N ALA A 233 -17.08 -11.44 3.38
CA ALA A 233 -17.52 -10.75 2.18
C ALA A 233 -17.38 -9.23 2.33
N HIS A 234 -17.21 -8.55 1.20
CA HIS A 234 -17.23 -7.09 1.14
C HIS A 234 -17.64 -6.62 -0.26
N ALA A 235 -18.29 -5.47 -0.30
CA ALA A 235 -18.65 -4.82 -1.55
C ALA A 235 -17.41 -4.43 -2.39
N GLY A 236 -17.52 -4.47 -3.71
CA GLY A 236 -16.43 -4.19 -4.64
C GLY A 236 -15.30 -5.23 -4.58
N ALA A 237 -15.63 -6.47 -4.24
CA ALA A 237 -14.69 -7.59 -4.30
C ALA A 237 -14.09 -7.74 -5.70
N ARG A 238 -12.87 -8.31 -5.79
CA ARG A 238 -12.24 -8.57 -7.09
C ARG A 238 -13.17 -9.40 -7.96
N ASP A 239 -13.39 -8.91 -9.17
CA ASP A 239 -14.20 -9.56 -10.17
C ASP A 239 -13.47 -9.49 -11.51
N VAL A 240 -12.67 -10.53 -11.80
CA VAL A 240 -11.83 -10.66 -13.01
C VAL A 240 -11.99 -12.09 -13.55
N PRO A 241 -13.13 -12.39 -14.17
CA PRO A 241 -13.39 -13.75 -14.68
C PRO A 241 -12.36 -14.16 -15.74
N GLY A 242 -12.04 -15.44 -15.78
CA GLY A 242 -11.20 -16.06 -16.82
C GLY A 242 -9.69 -15.92 -16.65
N ARG A 243 -9.19 -15.27 -15.59
CA ARG A 243 -7.76 -15.18 -15.27
C ARG A 243 -7.25 -16.45 -14.58
N SER A 244 -7.99 -16.93 -13.61
CA SER A 244 -7.82 -18.20 -12.92
C SER A 244 -9.18 -18.70 -12.43
N PRO A 245 -9.35 -19.98 -12.02
CA PRO A 245 -10.62 -20.49 -11.52
C PRO A 245 -11.17 -19.70 -10.32
N TRP A 246 -10.31 -19.10 -9.52
CA TRP A 246 -10.63 -18.37 -8.28
C TRP A 246 -10.46 -16.86 -8.37
N SER A 247 -10.13 -16.30 -9.53
CA SER A 247 -9.80 -14.87 -9.68
C SER A 247 -10.99 -13.92 -9.49
N SER A 248 -12.23 -14.42 -9.60
CA SER A 248 -13.45 -13.67 -9.27
C SER A 248 -13.85 -13.93 -7.81
N HIS A 249 -13.33 -13.11 -6.90
CA HIS A 249 -13.60 -13.24 -5.47
C HIS A 249 -15.06 -12.99 -5.12
N LYS A 250 -15.78 -12.24 -5.97
CA LYS A 250 -17.20 -11.99 -5.83
C LYS A 250 -18.03 -13.28 -5.82
N GLU A 251 -17.63 -14.27 -6.58
CA GLU A 251 -18.40 -15.52 -6.74
C GLU A 251 -18.37 -16.41 -5.50
N TRP A 252 -17.25 -16.41 -4.79
CA TRP A 252 -17.04 -17.32 -3.66
C TRP A 252 -17.05 -16.66 -2.28
N GLN A 253 -17.10 -15.34 -2.17
CA GLN A 253 -17.15 -14.64 -0.87
C GLN A 253 -18.43 -14.96 -0.08
N GLY A 254 -18.35 -14.88 1.25
CA GLY A 254 -19.50 -14.99 2.16
C GLY A 254 -20.09 -16.39 2.30
N LYS A 255 -19.42 -17.41 1.79
CA LYS A 255 -19.90 -18.80 1.80
C LYS A 255 -19.02 -19.68 2.68
N VAL A 256 -19.54 -20.88 3.02
CA VAL A 256 -18.83 -21.88 3.82
C VAL A 256 -18.14 -22.89 2.90
N TYR A 257 -16.93 -23.28 3.28
CA TYR A 257 -16.07 -24.19 2.53
C TYR A 257 -15.41 -25.22 3.43
N SER A 258 -15.01 -26.36 2.86
CA SER A 258 -14.27 -27.43 3.54
C SER A 258 -12.81 -27.50 3.05
N THR A 259 -11.90 -27.90 3.92
CA THR A 259 -10.54 -28.31 3.51
C THR A 259 -10.48 -29.73 2.94
N ARG A 260 -11.58 -30.49 3.01
CA ARG A 260 -11.69 -31.85 2.51
C ARG A 260 -12.43 -31.89 1.18
N SER A 261 -11.94 -32.68 0.23
CA SER A 261 -12.66 -32.92 -1.03
C SER A 261 -13.80 -33.90 -0.84
N GLY A 262 -14.92 -33.67 -1.56
CA GLY A 262 -16.08 -34.55 -1.49
C GLY A 262 -16.94 -34.43 -0.21
N ASP A 263 -16.75 -33.35 0.54
CA ASP A 263 -17.50 -33.06 1.77
C ASP A 263 -18.83 -32.34 1.46
N ILE A 264 -19.60 -32.02 2.52
CA ILE A 264 -20.88 -31.29 2.41
C ILE A 264 -20.70 -29.85 1.90
N TYR A 265 -19.54 -29.26 2.10
CA TYR A 265 -19.17 -27.96 1.58
C TYR A 265 -18.12 -28.09 0.47
N PRO A 266 -18.12 -27.16 -0.53
CA PRO A 266 -17.11 -27.15 -1.59
C PRO A 266 -15.69 -27.00 -1.04
N ASN A 267 -14.71 -27.54 -1.78
CA ASN A 267 -13.30 -27.47 -1.36
C ASN A 267 -12.75 -26.06 -1.48
N ILE A 268 -12.17 -25.53 -0.40
CA ILE A 268 -11.65 -24.15 -0.30
C ILE A 268 -10.44 -23.91 -1.21
N TYR A 269 -9.62 -24.93 -1.45
CA TYR A 269 -8.45 -24.83 -2.33
C TYR A 269 -8.85 -24.78 -3.80
N GLU A 270 -9.88 -25.56 -4.16
CA GLU A 270 -10.35 -25.66 -5.55
C GLU A 270 -11.19 -24.45 -5.95
N VAL A 271 -12.06 -23.94 -5.06
CA VAL A 271 -13.01 -22.87 -5.38
C VAL A 271 -12.43 -21.49 -5.07
N CYS A 272 -11.80 -21.32 -3.92
CA CYS A 272 -11.30 -20.02 -3.48
C CYS A 272 -9.80 -19.84 -3.74
N GLY A 273 -9.08 -20.91 -4.11
CA GLY A 273 -7.64 -20.86 -4.32
C GLY A 273 -6.87 -20.47 -3.06
N LEU A 274 -7.23 -21.03 -1.89
CA LEU A 274 -6.50 -20.75 -0.65
C LEU A 274 -5.02 -21.05 -0.82
N GLY A 275 -4.17 -20.07 -0.53
CA GLY A 275 -2.72 -20.15 -0.72
C GLY A 275 -2.22 -19.81 -2.13
N ALA A 276 -3.12 -19.64 -3.11
CA ALA A 276 -2.73 -19.14 -4.42
C ALA A 276 -2.49 -17.62 -4.41
N VAL A 277 -1.59 -17.15 -5.28
CA VAL A 277 -1.20 -15.74 -5.35
C VAL A 277 -2.39 -14.79 -5.56
N ASP A 278 -3.35 -15.19 -6.39
CA ASP A 278 -4.54 -14.41 -6.73
C ASP A 278 -5.84 -14.97 -6.14
N GLY A 279 -5.74 -15.95 -5.23
CA GLY A 279 -6.84 -16.57 -4.50
C GLY A 279 -7.11 -15.96 -3.13
N LEU A 280 -7.82 -16.72 -2.30
CA LEU A 280 -8.15 -16.38 -0.92
C LEU A 280 -6.87 -16.20 -0.07
N GLU A 281 -6.81 -15.08 0.68
CA GLU A 281 -5.65 -14.70 1.50
C GLU A 281 -4.36 -14.45 0.69
N GLY A 282 -4.44 -14.46 -0.64
CA GLY A 282 -3.35 -14.12 -1.54
C GLY A 282 -3.09 -12.61 -1.66
N VAL A 283 -2.30 -12.22 -2.66
CA VAL A 283 -1.84 -10.83 -2.83
C VAL A 283 -3.02 -9.87 -3.06
N ASN A 284 -3.10 -8.84 -2.22
CA ASN A 284 -4.17 -7.84 -2.21
C ASN A 284 -5.58 -8.42 -1.98
N CYS A 285 -5.70 -9.66 -1.53
CA CYS A 285 -6.98 -10.20 -1.07
C CYS A 285 -7.35 -9.54 0.27
N ARG A 286 -8.63 -9.12 0.42
CA ARG A 286 -9.16 -8.56 1.65
C ARG A 286 -10.02 -9.55 2.42
N HIS A 287 -10.33 -10.69 1.79
CA HIS A 287 -11.11 -11.74 2.39
C HIS A 287 -10.28 -12.48 3.43
N ARG A 288 -10.96 -12.92 4.49
CA ARG A 288 -10.42 -13.80 5.52
C ARG A 288 -11.38 -14.95 5.70
N ARG A 289 -10.84 -16.09 6.06
CA ARG A 289 -11.63 -17.24 6.53
C ARG A 289 -11.78 -17.15 8.04
N ASN A 290 -12.91 -17.62 8.53
CA ASN A 290 -13.17 -17.80 9.95
C ASN A 290 -13.66 -19.23 10.20
N VAL A 291 -13.40 -19.76 11.38
CA VAL A 291 -13.77 -21.12 11.72
C VAL A 291 -15.29 -21.28 11.69
N TRP A 292 -15.74 -22.35 11.07
CA TRP A 292 -17.14 -22.75 11.05
C TRP A 292 -17.31 -24.11 11.75
N VAL A 293 -18.21 -24.15 12.71
CA VAL A 293 -18.57 -25.39 13.42
C VAL A 293 -20.00 -25.75 13.02
N GLU A 294 -20.14 -26.88 12.33
CA GLU A 294 -21.42 -27.36 11.85
C GLU A 294 -22.41 -27.58 12.99
N GLY A 295 -23.64 -27.08 12.84
CA GLY A 295 -24.67 -27.16 13.87
C GLY A 295 -24.55 -26.18 15.02
N VAL A 296 -23.45 -25.38 15.08
CA VAL A 296 -23.22 -24.34 16.11
C VAL A 296 -23.09 -22.95 15.50
N SER A 297 -22.34 -22.82 14.39
CA SER A 297 -22.11 -21.55 13.74
C SER A 297 -23.31 -21.11 12.90
N GLU A 298 -23.57 -19.81 12.91
CA GLU A 298 -24.57 -19.18 12.04
C GLU A 298 -23.88 -18.38 10.94
N ARG A 299 -24.40 -18.42 9.71
CA ARG A 299 -23.86 -17.67 8.56
C ARG A 299 -23.87 -16.18 8.86
N THR A 300 -22.74 -15.55 8.56
CA THR A 300 -22.57 -14.09 8.68
C THR A 300 -23.38 -13.36 7.60
N TYR A 301 -23.45 -13.96 6.41
CA TYR A 301 -24.11 -13.37 5.24
C TYR A 301 -25.20 -14.30 4.74
N THR A 302 -26.41 -13.78 4.51
CA THR A 302 -27.44 -14.50 3.78
C THR A 302 -27.18 -14.43 2.28
N ASP A 303 -27.77 -15.33 1.49
CA ASP A 303 -27.63 -15.30 0.04
C ASP A 303 -28.20 -14.00 -0.53
N GLU A 304 -29.34 -13.52 0.00
CA GLU A 304 -29.91 -12.22 -0.37
C GLU A 304 -28.94 -11.05 -0.11
N GLN A 305 -28.23 -11.03 1.03
CA GLN A 305 -27.23 -10.01 1.31
C GLN A 305 -26.04 -10.08 0.35
N LEU A 306 -25.62 -11.27 -0.07
CA LEU A 306 -24.55 -11.46 -1.03
C LEU A 306 -24.96 -11.03 -2.45
N ASP A 307 -26.19 -11.32 -2.86
CA ASP A 307 -26.72 -10.90 -4.15
C ASP A 307 -26.79 -9.38 -4.28
N HIS A 308 -27.07 -8.68 -3.18
CA HIS A 308 -27.17 -7.22 -3.08
C HIS A 308 -25.93 -6.52 -2.53
N ILE A 309 -24.80 -7.22 -2.36
CA ILE A 309 -23.61 -6.68 -1.67
C ILE A 309 -22.97 -5.49 -2.39
N ASP A 310 -23.14 -5.39 -3.69
CA ASP A 310 -22.62 -4.31 -4.53
C ASP A 310 -23.66 -3.23 -4.85
N ASP A 311 -24.87 -3.32 -4.29
CA ASP A 311 -25.93 -2.35 -4.56
C ASP A 311 -25.52 -0.92 -4.20
N GLY A 312 -25.80 0.00 -5.11
CA GLY A 312 -25.38 1.39 -4.99
C GLY A 312 -23.92 1.65 -5.36
N LEU A 313 -23.14 0.63 -5.71
CA LEU A 313 -21.79 0.77 -6.21
C LEU A 313 -21.71 0.62 -7.73
N GLY A 314 -20.69 1.28 -8.31
CA GLY A 314 -20.55 1.37 -9.76
C GLY A 314 -21.32 2.55 -10.35
N CYS A 315 -21.04 2.91 -11.58
CA CYS A 315 -21.68 4.04 -12.24
C CYS A 315 -21.40 4.07 -13.74
N THR A 316 -22.15 4.92 -14.42
CA THR A 316 -21.73 5.46 -15.73
C THR A 316 -21.19 6.87 -15.53
N PHE A 317 -19.93 7.09 -15.86
CA PHE A 317 -19.25 8.36 -15.68
C PHE A 317 -18.44 8.72 -16.92
N GLU A 318 -18.62 9.95 -17.43
CA GLU A 318 -17.97 10.44 -18.68
C GLU A 318 -18.13 9.45 -19.87
N GLY A 319 -19.30 8.81 -19.99
CA GLY A 319 -19.62 7.89 -21.10
C GLY A 319 -19.07 6.46 -20.94
N LYS A 320 -18.42 6.15 -19.82
CA LYS A 320 -17.95 4.80 -19.52
C LYS A 320 -18.71 4.22 -18.30
N THR A 321 -19.16 2.97 -18.43
CA THR A 321 -19.79 2.22 -17.34
C THR A 321 -18.73 1.43 -16.57
N TYR A 322 -18.86 1.45 -15.24
CA TYR A 322 -17.98 0.78 -14.29
C TYR A 322 -18.79 -0.14 -13.39
N THR A 323 -18.39 -1.38 -13.26
CA THR A 323 -18.87 -2.28 -12.20
C THR A 323 -18.38 -1.79 -10.84
N ALA A 324 -18.88 -2.35 -9.72
CA ALA A 324 -18.43 -2.03 -8.37
C ALA A 324 -16.90 -2.19 -8.24
N TYR A 325 -16.35 -3.31 -8.71
CA TYR A 325 -14.90 -3.55 -8.71
C TYR A 325 -14.13 -2.54 -9.57
N GLU A 326 -14.54 -2.35 -10.83
CA GLU A 326 -13.88 -1.40 -11.74
C GLU A 326 -13.90 0.04 -11.21
N ALA A 327 -15.01 0.44 -10.57
CA ALA A 327 -15.12 1.76 -9.95
C ALA A 327 -14.07 1.93 -8.82
N THR A 328 -13.87 0.90 -7.98
CA THR A 328 -12.81 0.95 -6.95
C THR A 328 -11.41 1.04 -7.57
N GLN A 329 -11.16 0.37 -8.69
CA GLN A 329 -9.86 0.43 -9.38
C GLN A 329 -9.62 1.78 -10.06
N GLU A 330 -10.65 2.38 -10.68
CA GLU A 330 -10.53 3.72 -11.27
C GLU A 330 -10.32 4.78 -10.18
N GLN A 331 -11.05 4.69 -9.05
CA GLN A 331 -10.83 5.57 -7.90
C GLN A 331 -9.37 5.53 -7.44
N ARG A 332 -8.80 4.33 -7.25
CA ARG A 332 -7.39 4.14 -6.88
C ARG A 332 -6.40 4.67 -7.90
N LYS A 333 -6.72 4.57 -9.20
CA LYS A 333 -5.89 5.12 -10.28
C LYS A 333 -5.84 6.65 -10.18
N VAL A 334 -6.98 7.29 -9.91
CA VAL A 334 -7.06 8.74 -9.71
C VAL A 334 -6.28 9.15 -8.45
N GLU A 335 -6.42 8.43 -7.33
CA GLU A 335 -5.65 8.65 -6.11
C GLU A 335 -4.14 8.59 -6.34
N ARG A 336 -3.65 7.58 -7.06
CA ARG A 336 -2.22 7.49 -7.44
C ARG A 336 -1.76 8.70 -8.27
N THR A 337 -2.61 9.19 -9.18
CA THR A 337 -2.30 10.35 -10.00
C THR A 337 -2.26 11.64 -9.16
N ILE A 338 -3.20 11.80 -8.22
CA ILE A 338 -3.19 12.92 -7.27
C ILE A 338 -1.92 12.91 -6.44
N ARG A 339 -1.51 11.74 -5.91
CA ARG A 339 -0.25 11.62 -5.14
C ARG A 339 0.97 11.99 -5.98
N LYS A 340 1.05 11.52 -7.22
CA LYS A 340 2.12 11.92 -8.14
C LYS A 340 2.19 13.43 -8.30
N LEU A 341 1.06 14.09 -8.57
CA LEU A 341 1.00 15.54 -8.72
C LEU A 341 1.35 16.28 -7.41
N LYS A 342 0.99 15.74 -6.25
CA LYS A 342 1.40 16.31 -4.97
C LYS A 342 2.91 16.24 -4.76
N ARG A 343 3.56 15.11 -5.07
CA ARG A 343 5.03 15.00 -5.07
C ARG A 343 5.68 16.01 -6.02
N GLU A 344 5.15 16.14 -7.23
CA GLU A 344 5.63 17.16 -8.19
C GLU A 344 5.50 18.57 -7.60
N LYS A 345 4.37 18.87 -6.96
CA LYS A 345 4.18 20.17 -6.28
C LYS A 345 5.21 20.38 -5.17
N THR A 346 5.42 19.40 -4.28
CA THR A 346 6.43 19.47 -3.20
C THR A 346 7.81 19.75 -3.77
N ALA A 347 8.21 19.01 -4.81
CA ALA A 347 9.52 19.15 -5.44
C ALA A 347 9.69 20.52 -6.12
N TYR A 348 8.70 21.00 -6.85
CA TYR A 348 8.75 22.32 -7.51
C TYR A 348 8.77 23.46 -6.49
N ASN A 349 7.96 23.38 -5.45
CA ASN A 349 7.98 24.36 -4.35
C ASN A 349 9.38 24.42 -3.70
N ALA A 350 9.94 23.26 -3.34
CA ALA A 350 11.27 23.18 -2.74
C ALA A 350 12.37 23.74 -3.65
N ALA A 351 12.27 23.50 -4.96
CA ALA A 351 13.22 24.01 -5.95
C ALA A 351 12.97 25.48 -6.35
N GLY A 352 11.91 26.13 -5.84
CA GLY A 352 11.56 27.52 -6.20
C GLY A 352 11.00 27.66 -7.63
N LEU A 353 10.49 26.60 -8.21
CA LEU A 353 9.92 26.57 -9.56
C LEU A 353 8.43 26.95 -9.55
N THR A 354 8.14 28.23 -9.38
CA THR A 354 6.80 28.78 -9.12
C THR A 354 5.80 28.54 -10.25
N ASP A 355 6.24 28.67 -11.51
CA ASP A 355 5.36 28.48 -12.67
C ASP A 355 4.92 27.00 -12.80
N GLU A 356 5.85 26.09 -12.59
CA GLU A 356 5.61 24.65 -12.60
C GLU A 356 4.68 24.25 -11.44
N GLU A 357 4.91 24.81 -10.25
CA GLU A 357 4.04 24.61 -9.09
C GLU A 357 2.61 25.07 -9.37
N GLN A 358 2.44 26.27 -9.93
CA GLN A 358 1.12 26.80 -10.30
C GLN A 358 0.41 25.91 -11.33
N ALA A 359 1.14 25.45 -12.35
CA ALA A 359 0.60 24.53 -13.36
C ALA A 359 0.12 23.21 -12.74
N VAL A 360 0.88 22.66 -11.78
CA VAL A 360 0.49 21.45 -11.05
C VAL A 360 -0.71 21.74 -10.13
N ASN A 361 -0.78 22.88 -9.47
CA ASN A 361 -1.92 23.27 -8.64
C ASN A 361 -3.23 23.31 -9.44
N ILE A 362 -3.20 23.80 -10.67
CA ILE A 362 -4.38 23.79 -11.57
C ILE A 362 -4.80 22.34 -11.88
N LYS A 363 -3.85 21.47 -12.22
CA LYS A 363 -4.12 20.05 -12.49
C LYS A 363 -4.70 19.35 -11.26
N LEU A 364 -4.14 19.61 -10.08
CA LEU A 364 -4.63 19.05 -8.81
C LEU A 364 -6.07 19.47 -8.51
N ARG A 365 -6.41 20.76 -8.70
CA ARG A 365 -7.79 21.24 -8.50
C ARG A 365 -8.78 20.51 -9.40
N ARG A 366 -8.47 20.37 -10.69
CA ARG A 366 -9.30 19.67 -11.68
C ARG A 366 -9.47 18.19 -11.32
N LEU A 367 -8.35 17.54 -10.98
CA LEU A 367 -8.36 16.12 -10.66
C LEU A 367 -9.08 15.80 -9.34
N ASN A 368 -8.92 16.66 -8.32
CA ASN A 368 -9.68 16.53 -7.07
C ASN A 368 -11.19 16.72 -7.28
N ALA A 369 -11.60 17.66 -8.14
CA ALA A 369 -12.99 17.83 -8.50
C ALA A 369 -13.55 16.58 -9.22
N LYS A 370 -12.79 16.03 -10.18
CA LYS A 370 -13.13 14.77 -10.86
C LYS A 370 -13.21 13.61 -9.88
N TYR A 371 -12.24 13.46 -8.98
CA TYR A 371 -12.22 12.44 -7.94
C TYR A 371 -13.47 12.46 -7.09
N LYS A 372 -13.85 13.65 -6.58
CA LYS A 372 -15.06 13.84 -5.78
C LYS A 372 -16.33 13.50 -6.56
N ALA A 373 -16.44 13.97 -7.81
CA ALA A 373 -17.59 13.71 -8.66
C ALA A 373 -17.72 12.22 -9.00
N PHE A 374 -16.60 11.56 -9.34
CA PHE A 374 -16.55 10.13 -9.61
C PHE A 374 -16.91 9.30 -8.39
N SER A 375 -16.29 9.58 -7.22
CA SER A 375 -16.56 8.85 -5.98
C SER A 375 -18.04 8.93 -5.59
N LYS A 376 -18.64 10.14 -5.71
CA LYS A 376 -20.08 10.33 -5.45
C LYS A 376 -20.94 9.54 -6.46
N ALA A 377 -20.63 9.59 -7.74
CA ALA A 377 -21.38 8.87 -8.77
C ALA A 377 -21.31 7.36 -8.59
N ALA A 378 -20.14 6.85 -8.17
CA ALA A 378 -19.88 5.42 -7.98
C ALA A 378 -20.33 4.88 -6.61
N GLY A 379 -20.92 5.71 -5.72
CA GLY A 379 -21.30 5.30 -4.38
C GLY A 379 -20.11 5.00 -3.45
N LEU A 380 -18.89 5.45 -3.81
CA LEU A 380 -17.66 5.14 -3.08
C LEU A 380 -17.30 6.26 -2.10
N PRO A 381 -16.87 5.94 -0.87
CA PRO A 381 -16.32 6.94 0.04
C PRO A 381 -15.01 7.52 -0.48
N GLU A 382 -14.78 8.82 -0.26
CA GLU A 382 -13.50 9.45 -0.57
C GLU A 382 -12.42 8.95 0.39
N GLN A 383 -11.32 8.42 -0.15
CA GLN A 383 -10.18 7.87 0.61
C GLN A 383 -9.08 8.94 0.75
N ARG A 384 -9.37 10.03 1.43
CA ARG A 384 -8.48 11.20 1.51
C ARG A 384 -7.13 10.90 2.15
N GLU A 385 -7.11 10.02 3.15
CA GLU A 385 -5.87 9.60 3.84
C GLU A 385 -4.86 8.97 2.87
N ARG A 386 -5.33 8.20 1.89
CA ARG A 386 -4.47 7.61 0.86
C ARG A 386 -3.80 8.64 -0.05
N MET A 387 -4.29 9.87 -0.07
CA MET A 387 -3.75 10.95 -0.89
C MET A 387 -3.03 12.01 -0.05
N LYS A 388 -2.93 11.81 1.26
CA LYS A 388 -2.28 12.75 2.18
C LYS A 388 -0.79 12.82 1.89
N VAL A 389 -0.25 14.00 1.91
CA VAL A 389 1.16 14.35 1.82
C VAL A 389 1.45 15.13 3.08
N LEU A 390 2.49 14.76 3.80
CA LEU A 390 2.92 15.47 5.01
C LEU A 390 3.83 16.60 4.56
N TYR A 391 3.44 17.85 4.87
CA TYR A 391 4.23 19.05 4.63
C TYR A 391 5.22 19.28 5.76
#